data_ae9cf3dab05fbddbc85dc87c71b4fa83
#
_entry.id   ae9cf3dab05fbddbc85dc87c71b4fa83
#
_cell.length_a   1.000
_cell.length_b   1.000
_cell.length_c   1.000
_cell.angle_alpha   90.00
_cell.angle_beta   90.00
_cell.angle_gamma   90.00
#
_symmetry.space_group_name_H-M   'P 1'
#
loop_
_entity.id
_entity.type
_entity.pdbx_description
1 polymer ?
#
loop_
_entity_poly.entity_id
_entity_poly.type
_entity_poly.pdbx_seq_one_letter_code
_entity_poly.pdbx_strand_id
1 'polypeptide(L)'
;LVGSEMCIRDRLLRSLIQNATSDRSLQKLYSIWTNQSGKQLNERDYTTLAYILSLRMPEQSKTLLTTQRQRLKNPDRLREFDFISRAVTPDTLELDALFRSLMLAENRRIEPWTATALSYLNHPARESYSIKYIRPALEALLDVQRTGDIFFPKNWVNALLSQHRSPEAYREVEAFFAAHPDYPVLLKNKILQAAYPLYRANKQK
;
A
#
# COMPACT_ATOMS: atom_id res chain seq x y z
N LEU A 1 -6.10 25.11 23.56
CA LEU A 1 -7.27 24.85 22.67
C LEU A 1 -6.92 24.92 21.17
N VAL A 2 -6.05 25.84 20.75
CA VAL A 2 -5.66 25.98 19.33
C VAL A 2 -4.92 24.74 18.81
N GLY A 3 -4.14 24.04 19.64
CA GLY A 3 -3.40 22.83 19.24
C GLY A 3 -4.28 21.61 18.97
N SER A 4 -5.46 21.50 19.60
CA SER A 4 -6.38 20.37 19.41
C SER A 4 -7.17 20.47 18.10
N GLU A 5 -7.62 21.66 17.72
CA GLU A 5 -8.33 21.88 16.45
C GLU A 5 -7.41 21.66 15.23
N MET A 6 -6.15 22.10 15.33
CA MET A 6 -5.15 21.90 14.28
C MET A 6 -4.87 20.39 14.08
N CYS A 7 -4.80 19.62 15.17
CA CYS A 7 -4.59 18.17 15.13
C CYS A 7 -5.79 17.44 14.51
N ILE A 8 -7.04 17.87 14.77
CA ILE A 8 -8.26 17.29 14.20
C ILE A 8 -8.34 17.56 12.69
N ARG A 9 -8.10 18.80 12.25
CA ARG A 9 -8.09 19.17 10.83
C ARG A 9 -7.04 18.38 10.04
N ASP A 10 -5.86 18.20 10.62
CA ASP A 10 -4.77 17.45 10.03
C ASP A 10 -5.13 15.96 9.84
N ARG A 11 -5.74 15.35 10.85
CA ARG A 11 -6.26 13.97 10.76
C ARG A 11 -7.36 13.83 9.72
N LEU A 12 -8.30 14.78 9.65
CA LEU A 12 -9.37 14.76 8.67
C LEU A 12 -8.86 14.89 7.24
N LEU A 13 -7.87 15.77 7.01
CA LEU A 13 -7.27 15.91 5.68
C LEU A 13 -6.50 14.65 5.26
N ARG A 14 -5.72 14.06 6.15
CA ARG A 14 -5.04 12.77 5.87
C ARG A 14 -6.04 11.63 5.64
N SER A 15 -7.13 11.59 6.41
CA SER A 15 -8.22 10.64 6.16
C SER A 15 -8.88 10.87 4.80
N LEU A 16 -9.10 12.13 4.41
CA LEU A 16 -9.63 12.47 3.08
C LEU A 16 -8.68 12.00 1.97
N ILE A 17 -7.38 12.23 2.10
CA ILE A 17 -6.37 11.78 1.14
C ILE A 17 -6.48 10.27 0.91
N GLN A 18 -6.58 9.49 1.98
CA GLN A 18 -6.64 8.02 1.89
C GLN A 18 -7.97 7.48 1.33
N ASN A 19 -9.09 8.17 1.60
CA ASN A 19 -10.42 7.65 1.34
C ASN A 19 -11.18 8.35 0.20
N ALA A 20 -10.59 9.36 -0.46
CA ALA A 20 -11.22 10.06 -1.57
C ALA A 20 -11.41 9.14 -2.77
N THR A 21 -12.66 8.98 -3.23
CA THR A 21 -13.01 8.14 -4.38
C THR A 21 -13.85 8.86 -5.43
N SER A 22 -14.55 9.95 -5.06
CA SER A 22 -15.36 10.70 -6.01
C SER A 22 -14.50 11.67 -6.84
N ASP A 23 -14.89 11.90 -8.11
CA ASP A 23 -14.17 12.81 -9.00
C ASP A 23 -14.02 14.20 -8.39
N ARG A 24 -15.06 14.72 -7.75
CA ARG A 24 -15.01 16.01 -7.07
C ARG A 24 -13.95 16.07 -5.97
N SER A 25 -13.83 15.01 -5.17
CA SER A 25 -12.81 14.94 -4.11
C SER A 25 -11.41 14.79 -4.68
N LEU A 26 -11.25 13.98 -5.72
CA LEU A 26 -9.97 13.81 -6.41
C LEU A 26 -9.50 15.10 -7.08
N GLN A 27 -10.38 15.83 -7.77
CA GLN A 27 -10.06 17.14 -8.36
C GLN A 27 -9.65 18.17 -7.30
N LYS A 28 -10.33 18.18 -6.14
CA LYS A 28 -9.95 19.04 -5.02
C LYS A 28 -8.56 18.69 -4.48
N LEU A 29 -8.28 17.41 -4.27
CA LEU A 29 -6.96 16.93 -3.82
C LEU A 29 -5.87 17.24 -4.86
N TYR A 30 -6.17 17.07 -6.14
CA TYR A 30 -5.26 17.41 -7.23
C TYR A 30 -4.93 18.92 -7.23
N SER A 31 -5.95 19.79 -7.05
CA SER A 31 -5.73 21.23 -6.92
C SER A 31 -4.87 21.59 -5.70
N ILE A 32 -5.11 20.96 -4.55
CA ILE A 32 -4.27 21.15 -3.35
C ILE A 32 -2.83 20.74 -3.62
N TRP A 33 -2.61 19.61 -4.29
CA TRP A 33 -1.29 19.10 -4.63
C TRP A 33 -0.56 19.99 -5.64
N THR A 34 -1.27 20.43 -6.69
CA THR A 34 -0.72 21.29 -7.75
C THR A 34 -0.26 22.63 -7.20
N ASN A 35 -1.14 23.29 -6.46
CA ASN A 35 -0.92 24.64 -5.94
C ASN A 35 -0.14 24.67 -4.62
N GLN A 36 0.20 23.50 -4.05
CA GLN A 36 0.79 23.38 -2.71
C GLN A 36 0.03 24.20 -1.65
N SER A 37 -1.29 24.27 -1.78
CA SER A 37 -2.17 25.13 -0.98
C SER A 37 -2.60 24.52 0.36
N GLY A 38 -2.18 23.31 0.66
CA GLY A 38 -2.42 22.65 1.95
C GLY A 38 -1.48 23.19 3.03
N LYS A 39 -1.86 24.28 3.70
CA LYS A 39 -1.05 24.99 4.71
C LYS A 39 -0.50 24.11 5.84
N GLN A 40 -1.08 22.93 6.06
CA GLN A 40 -0.72 21.99 7.12
C GLN A 40 -0.03 20.74 6.57
N LEU A 41 0.13 20.62 5.25
CA LEU A 41 0.78 19.48 4.61
C LEU A 41 2.28 19.69 4.57
N ASN A 42 3.02 18.66 4.99
CA ASN A 42 4.46 18.61 4.84
C ASN A 42 4.86 17.86 3.55
N GLU A 43 6.15 17.76 3.27
CA GLU A 43 6.68 17.07 2.08
C GLU A 43 6.20 15.62 1.96
N ARG A 44 6.11 14.90 3.09
CA ARG A 44 5.61 13.50 3.10
C ARG A 44 4.12 13.43 2.73
N ASP A 45 3.32 14.36 3.24
CA ASP A 45 1.89 14.41 2.95
C ASP A 45 1.66 14.69 1.45
N TYR A 46 2.43 15.60 0.84
CA TYR A 46 2.38 15.86 -0.62
C TYR A 46 2.85 14.66 -1.43
N THR A 47 3.84 13.92 -0.95
CA THR A 47 4.31 12.69 -1.58
C THR A 47 3.23 11.60 -1.52
N THR A 48 2.61 11.40 -0.36
CA THR A 48 1.48 10.46 -0.19
C THR A 48 0.32 10.86 -1.09
N LEU A 49 0.01 12.14 -1.16
CA LEU A 49 -1.05 12.67 -2.03
C LEU A 49 -0.76 12.39 -3.50
N ALA A 50 0.49 12.57 -3.96
CA ALA A 50 0.90 12.22 -5.32
C ALA A 50 0.72 10.72 -5.61
N TYR A 51 1.05 9.83 -4.67
CA TYR A 51 0.84 8.38 -4.80
C TYR A 51 -0.64 8.03 -4.92
N ILE A 52 -1.50 8.56 -4.04
CA ILE A 52 -2.95 8.30 -4.08
C ILE A 52 -3.59 8.84 -5.35
N LEU A 53 -3.22 10.05 -5.76
CA LEU A 53 -3.71 10.62 -7.03
C LEU A 53 -3.25 9.80 -8.23
N SER A 54 -2.02 9.29 -8.23
CA SER A 54 -1.48 8.42 -9.28
C SER A 54 -2.28 7.12 -9.42
N LEU A 55 -2.70 6.53 -8.29
CA LEU A 55 -3.55 5.33 -8.25
C LEU A 55 -4.98 5.59 -8.75
N ARG A 56 -5.53 6.76 -8.44
CA ARG A 56 -6.93 7.13 -8.72
C ARG A 56 -7.13 7.86 -10.04
N MET A 57 -6.07 8.45 -10.59
CA MET A 57 -6.06 9.22 -11.83
C MET A 57 -4.94 8.72 -12.75
N PRO A 58 -5.05 7.48 -13.28
CA PRO A 58 -3.96 6.80 -14.01
C PRO A 58 -3.46 7.60 -15.21
N GLU A 59 -4.32 8.33 -15.90
CA GLU A 59 -3.95 9.18 -17.04
C GLU A 59 -2.97 10.30 -16.66
N GLN A 60 -2.98 10.74 -15.39
CA GLN A 60 -2.12 11.80 -14.88
C GLN A 60 -0.93 11.25 -14.10
N SER A 61 -0.83 9.95 -13.90
CA SER A 61 0.16 9.29 -13.06
C SER A 61 1.59 9.73 -13.40
N LYS A 62 1.96 9.69 -14.67
CA LYS A 62 3.30 10.08 -15.12
C LYS A 62 3.65 11.53 -14.73
N THR A 63 2.74 12.46 -14.96
CA THR A 63 2.92 13.89 -14.62
C THR A 63 3.02 14.08 -13.10
N LEU A 64 2.13 13.42 -12.34
CA LEU A 64 2.12 13.48 -10.89
C LEU A 64 3.45 13.00 -10.29
N LEU A 65 3.90 11.82 -10.70
CA LEU A 65 5.13 11.22 -10.17
C LEU A 65 6.38 12.01 -10.58
N THR A 66 6.47 12.43 -11.85
CA THR A 66 7.61 13.22 -12.33
C THR A 66 7.71 14.56 -11.60
N THR A 67 6.58 15.28 -11.48
CA THR A 67 6.55 16.58 -10.79
C THR A 67 6.86 16.44 -9.30
N GLN A 68 6.29 15.43 -8.63
CA GLN A 68 6.58 15.22 -7.20
C GLN A 68 8.05 14.87 -6.97
N ARG A 69 8.63 14.02 -7.82
CA ARG A 69 10.06 13.69 -7.76
C ARG A 69 10.96 14.92 -7.84
N GLN A 70 10.63 15.86 -8.74
CA GLN A 70 11.39 17.13 -8.91
C GLN A 70 11.31 18.05 -7.68
N ARG A 71 10.22 17.96 -6.89
CA ARG A 71 10.02 18.72 -5.65
C ARG A 71 10.89 18.22 -4.50
N LEU A 72 11.25 16.94 -4.51
CA LEU A 72 12.09 16.34 -3.48
C LEU A 72 13.55 16.76 -3.63
N LYS A 73 14.19 17.20 -2.55
CA LYS A 73 15.59 17.64 -2.54
C LYS A 73 16.48 16.70 -1.73
N ASN A 74 15.92 16.04 -0.73
CA ASN A 74 16.67 15.14 0.13
C ASN A 74 16.97 13.82 -0.61
N PRO A 75 18.24 13.36 -0.71
CA PRO A 75 18.60 12.15 -1.42
C PRO A 75 17.93 10.87 -0.88
N ASP A 76 17.70 10.77 0.45
CA ASP A 76 17.05 9.61 1.05
C ASP A 76 15.57 9.57 0.66
N ARG A 77 14.91 10.74 0.62
CA ARG A 77 13.53 10.88 0.16
C ARG A 77 13.38 10.56 -1.32
N LEU A 78 14.35 10.93 -2.13
CA LEU A 78 14.37 10.58 -3.56
C LEU A 78 14.49 9.07 -3.75
N ARG A 79 15.37 8.40 -3.00
CA ARG A 79 15.51 6.94 -3.06
C ARG A 79 14.24 6.22 -2.61
N GLU A 80 13.63 6.68 -1.50
CA GLU A 80 12.34 6.18 -1.02
C GLU A 80 11.25 6.35 -2.09
N PHE A 81 11.18 7.55 -2.67
CA PHE A 81 10.22 7.87 -3.71
C PHE A 81 10.41 7.00 -4.96
N ASP A 82 11.63 6.86 -5.45
CA ASP A 82 11.96 6.07 -6.63
C ASP A 82 11.62 4.59 -6.44
N PHE A 83 11.74 4.07 -5.21
CA PHE A 83 11.32 2.71 -4.88
C PHE A 83 9.79 2.58 -4.84
N ILE A 84 9.09 3.44 -4.11
CA ILE A 84 7.65 3.32 -3.86
C ILE A 84 6.82 3.71 -5.08
N SER A 85 7.25 4.70 -5.89
CA SER A 85 6.52 5.17 -7.07
C SER A 85 6.25 4.06 -8.09
N ARG A 86 7.10 3.04 -8.15
CA ARG A 86 6.90 1.83 -8.96
C ARG A 86 5.63 1.07 -8.60
N ALA A 87 5.20 1.13 -7.34
CA ALA A 87 3.98 0.45 -6.86
C ALA A 87 2.69 1.22 -7.18
N VAL A 88 2.77 2.47 -7.62
CA VAL A 88 1.59 3.31 -7.90
C VAL A 88 1.41 3.66 -9.37
N THR A 89 2.31 3.21 -10.25
CA THR A 89 2.17 3.35 -11.70
C THR A 89 0.95 2.59 -12.24
N PRO A 90 0.33 3.02 -13.35
CA PRO A 90 -0.66 2.23 -14.07
C PRO A 90 -0.05 1.10 -14.92
N ASP A 91 1.27 1.10 -15.12
CA ASP A 91 1.96 0.07 -15.90
C ASP A 91 1.98 -1.27 -15.17
N THR A 92 1.19 -2.21 -15.65
CA THR A 92 1.06 -3.54 -15.06
C THR A 92 2.32 -4.39 -15.15
N LEU A 93 3.16 -4.19 -16.17
CA LEU A 93 4.43 -4.89 -16.29
C LEU A 93 5.41 -4.44 -15.20
N GLU A 94 5.43 -3.13 -14.91
CA GLU A 94 6.24 -2.59 -13.83
C GLU A 94 5.75 -3.05 -12.45
N LEU A 95 4.42 -3.12 -12.23
CA LEU A 95 3.85 -3.67 -11.00
C LEU A 95 4.28 -5.11 -10.76
N ASP A 96 4.21 -5.95 -11.80
CA ASP A 96 4.61 -7.36 -11.74
C ASP A 96 6.13 -7.49 -11.55
N ALA A 97 6.92 -6.65 -12.21
CA ALA A 97 8.37 -6.64 -12.04
C ALA A 97 8.76 -6.23 -10.61
N LEU A 98 8.13 -5.20 -10.06
CA LEU A 98 8.33 -4.79 -8.67
C LEU A 98 7.94 -5.94 -7.72
N PHE A 99 6.73 -6.50 -7.86
CA PHE A 99 6.28 -7.59 -7.00
C PHE A 99 7.25 -8.78 -7.02
N ARG A 100 7.66 -9.23 -8.21
CA ARG A 100 8.67 -10.30 -8.32
C ARG A 100 9.98 -9.95 -7.62
N SER A 101 10.42 -8.69 -7.73
CA SER A 101 11.64 -8.26 -7.05
C SER A 101 11.53 -8.35 -5.53
N LEU A 102 10.33 -8.07 -4.95
CA LEU A 102 10.09 -8.18 -3.51
C LEU A 102 10.11 -9.63 -3.00
N MET A 103 10.04 -10.63 -3.87
CA MET A 103 10.20 -12.05 -3.46
C MET A 103 11.65 -12.39 -3.09
N LEU A 104 12.62 -11.56 -3.48
CA LEU A 104 14.04 -11.73 -3.18
C LEU A 104 14.42 -10.92 -1.92
N ALA A 105 15.10 -11.56 -0.97
CA ALA A 105 15.45 -10.96 0.33
C ALA A 105 16.33 -9.70 0.20
N GLU A 106 17.26 -9.68 -0.77
CA GLU A 106 18.12 -8.53 -1.02
C GLU A 106 17.35 -7.25 -1.40
N ASN A 107 16.16 -7.38 -1.99
CA ASN A 107 15.32 -6.26 -2.40
C ASN A 107 14.34 -5.80 -1.31
N ARG A 108 14.27 -6.52 -0.17
CA ARG A 108 13.40 -6.19 0.97
C ARG A 108 14.13 -5.54 2.14
N ARG A 109 15.41 -5.20 2.00
CA ARG A 109 16.28 -4.73 3.11
C ARG A 109 15.73 -3.49 3.82
N ILE A 110 15.05 -2.60 3.10
CA ILE A 110 14.39 -1.44 3.71
C ILE A 110 12.91 -1.78 3.91
N GLU A 111 12.64 -2.49 4.99
CA GLU A 111 11.33 -3.06 5.31
C GLU A 111 10.17 -2.06 5.30
N PRO A 112 10.31 -0.82 5.83
CA PRO A 112 9.25 0.19 5.75
C PRO A 112 8.88 0.54 4.31
N TRP A 113 9.85 0.66 3.40
CA TRP A 113 9.58 0.93 1.99
C TRP A 113 8.91 -0.24 1.32
N THR A 114 9.37 -1.46 1.63
CA THR A 114 8.78 -2.71 1.13
C THR A 114 7.32 -2.86 1.55
N ALA A 115 7.00 -2.65 2.84
CA ALA A 115 5.63 -2.71 3.33
C ALA A 115 4.75 -1.63 2.69
N THR A 116 5.27 -0.41 2.50
CA THR A 116 4.54 0.67 1.84
C THR A 116 4.28 0.34 0.37
N ALA A 117 5.28 -0.13 -0.38
CA ALA A 117 5.13 -0.51 -1.78
C ALA A 117 4.12 -1.68 -1.93
N LEU A 118 4.22 -2.70 -1.08
CA LEU A 118 3.29 -3.84 -1.08
C LEU A 118 1.86 -3.40 -0.77
N SER A 119 1.67 -2.44 0.15
CA SER A 119 0.35 -1.87 0.45
C SER A 119 -0.24 -1.12 -0.76
N TYR A 120 0.56 -0.38 -1.53
CA TYR A 120 0.09 0.26 -2.76
C TYR A 120 -0.17 -0.73 -3.89
N LEU A 121 0.62 -1.80 -4.01
CA LEU A 121 0.33 -2.90 -4.95
C LEU A 121 -1.04 -3.53 -4.67
N ASN A 122 -1.42 -3.66 -3.38
CA ASN A 122 -2.68 -4.24 -2.93
C ASN A 122 -3.75 -3.19 -2.58
N HIS A 123 -3.62 -1.96 -3.12
CA HIS A 123 -4.58 -0.90 -2.87
C HIS A 123 -5.97 -1.24 -3.46
N PRO A 124 -7.11 -0.91 -2.78
CA PRO A 124 -8.46 -1.25 -3.22
C PRO A 124 -8.80 -0.83 -4.65
N ALA A 125 -8.21 0.27 -5.14
CA ALA A 125 -8.43 0.74 -6.51
C ALA A 125 -7.98 -0.26 -7.60
N ARG A 126 -7.18 -1.28 -7.22
CA ARG A 126 -6.69 -2.31 -8.14
C ARG A 126 -6.84 -3.72 -7.58
N GLU A 127 -7.81 -3.93 -6.68
CA GLU A 127 -8.00 -5.21 -5.99
C GLU A 127 -8.07 -6.39 -6.97
N SER A 128 -8.88 -6.29 -8.04
CA SER A 128 -9.02 -7.36 -9.04
C SER A 128 -7.69 -7.76 -9.70
N TYR A 129 -6.79 -6.81 -9.89
CA TYR A 129 -5.47 -7.08 -10.47
C TYR A 129 -4.50 -7.69 -9.44
N SER A 130 -4.55 -7.23 -8.19
CA SER A 130 -3.57 -7.59 -7.15
C SER A 130 -3.86 -8.92 -6.46
N ILE A 131 -5.03 -9.52 -6.61
CA ILE A 131 -5.37 -10.85 -6.06
C ILE A 131 -4.29 -11.88 -6.39
N LYS A 132 -3.73 -11.85 -7.58
CA LYS A 132 -2.66 -12.77 -8.02
C LYS A 132 -1.38 -12.69 -7.17
N TYR A 133 -1.18 -11.61 -6.42
CA TYR A 133 -0.03 -11.44 -5.53
C TYR A 133 -0.21 -12.13 -4.17
N ILE A 134 -1.46 -12.44 -3.77
CA ILE A 134 -1.76 -12.97 -2.44
C ILE A 134 -1.02 -14.28 -2.22
N ARG A 135 -1.24 -15.27 -3.10
CA ARG A 135 -0.66 -16.60 -2.94
C ARG A 135 0.86 -16.59 -2.89
N PRO A 136 1.57 -16.01 -3.88
CA PRO A 136 3.04 -15.98 -3.85
C PRO A 136 3.61 -15.22 -2.65
N ALA A 137 2.96 -14.16 -2.19
CA ALA A 137 3.41 -13.40 -1.03
C ALA A 137 3.20 -14.16 0.29
N LEU A 138 2.16 -15.00 0.41
CA LEU A 138 1.96 -15.89 1.55
C LEU A 138 2.98 -17.04 1.54
N GLU A 139 3.29 -17.61 0.38
CA GLU A 139 4.34 -18.62 0.20
C GLU A 139 5.73 -18.09 0.64
N ALA A 140 6.00 -16.80 0.36
CA ALA A 140 7.26 -16.17 0.76
C ALA A 140 7.35 -15.84 2.27
N LEU A 141 6.26 -15.95 3.05
CA LEU A 141 6.20 -15.43 4.42
C LEU A 141 7.19 -16.09 5.39
N LEU A 142 7.50 -17.37 5.20
CA LEU A 142 8.55 -18.06 5.99
C LEU A 142 9.93 -17.45 5.74
N ASP A 143 10.23 -17.13 4.48
CA ASP A 143 11.49 -16.47 4.11
C ASP A 143 11.52 -15.03 4.63
N VAL A 144 10.40 -14.29 4.55
CA VAL A 144 10.24 -12.96 5.14
C VAL A 144 10.52 -12.99 6.64
N GLN A 145 10.02 -14.00 7.37
CA GLN A 145 10.29 -14.15 8.80
C GLN A 145 11.77 -14.47 9.09
N ARG A 146 12.40 -15.24 8.23
CA ARG A 146 13.82 -15.66 8.43
C ARG A 146 14.79 -14.51 8.13
N THR A 147 14.46 -13.64 7.17
CA THR A 147 15.38 -12.63 6.64
C THR A 147 15.10 -11.21 7.12
N GLY A 148 13.94 -10.97 7.76
CA GLY A 148 13.52 -9.68 8.27
C GLY A 148 13.56 -9.55 9.79
N ASP A 149 13.20 -8.36 10.29
CA ASP A 149 13.07 -8.15 11.73
C ASP A 149 11.81 -8.83 12.31
N ILE A 150 11.68 -8.82 13.64
CA ILE A 150 10.58 -9.49 14.36
C ILE A 150 9.18 -8.94 13.98
N PHE A 151 9.08 -7.69 13.52
CA PHE A 151 7.83 -7.03 13.15
C PHE A 151 7.51 -7.16 11.67
N PHE A 152 8.51 -7.45 10.84
CA PHE A 152 8.36 -7.46 9.39
C PHE A 152 7.32 -8.46 8.87
N PRO A 153 7.23 -9.72 9.36
CA PRO A 153 6.18 -10.64 8.92
C PRO A 153 4.76 -10.10 9.14
N LYS A 154 4.52 -9.41 10.25
CA LYS A 154 3.22 -8.77 10.52
C LYS A 154 2.96 -7.62 9.55
N ASN A 155 3.96 -6.78 9.31
CA ASN A 155 3.84 -5.64 8.39
C ASN A 155 3.61 -6.11 6.96
N TRP A 156 4.29 -7.19 6.55
CA TRP A 156 4.14 -7.84 5.25
C TRP A 156 2.70 -8.32 5.01
N VAL A 157 2.14 -9.13 5.91
CA VAL A 157 0.78 -9.65 5.74
C VAL A 157 -0.28 -8.55 5.87
N ASN A 158 -0.07 -7.53 6.69
CA ASN A 158 -0.96 -6.38 6.75
C ASN A 158 -0.96 -5.59 5.43
N ALA A 159 0.22 -5.32 4.86
CA ALA A 159 0.34 -4.65 3.57
C ALA A 159 -0.31 -5.46 2.43
N LEU A 160 -0.23 -6.80 2.51
CA LEU A 160 -0.81 -7.70 1.53
C LEU A 160 -2.34 -7.79 1.63
N LEU A 161 -2.91 -7.98 2.84
CA LEU A 161 -4.28 -8.48 3.00
C LEU A 161 -5.28 -7.46 3.56
N SER A 162 -4.85 -6.47 4.34
CA SER A 162 -5.76 -5.63 5.13
C SER A 162 -6.77 -4.83 4.29
N GLN A 163 -6.49 -4.60 3.02
CA GLN A 163 -7.31 -3.80 2.12
C GLN A 163 -8.22 -4.62 1.19
N HIS A 164 -8.02 -5.93 1.09
CA HIS A 164 -8.86 -6.82 0.29
C HIS A 164 -10.21 -7.10 0.95
N ARG A 165 -11.25 -7.24 0.12
CA ARG A 165 -12.63 -7.53 0.56
C ARG A 165 -13.34 -8.54 -0.35
N SER A 166 -12.80 -8.83 -1.55
CA SER A 166 -13.46 -9.66 -2.56
C SER A 166 -13.52 -11.14 -2.17
N PRO A 167 -14.54 -11.89 -2.64
CA PRO A 167 -14.61 -13.34 -2.48
C PRO A 167 -13.42 -14.08 -3.11
N GLU A 168 -12.86 -13.53 -4.19
CA GLU A 168 -11.68 -14.07 -4.87
C GLU A 168 -10.46 -14.04 -3.95
N ALA A 169 -10.17 -12.88 -3.34
CA ALA A 169 -9.08 -12.74 -2.37
C ALA A 169 -9.28 -13.68 -1.15
N TYR A 170 -10.51 -13.83 -0.69
CA TYR A 170 -10.85 -14.77 0.38
C TYR A 170 -10.51 -16.21 -0.01
N ARG A 171 -10.88 -16.63 -1.22
CA ARG A 171 -10.57 -17.99 -1.73
C ARG A 171 -9.07 -18.25 -1.81
N GLU A 172 -8.26 -17.25 -2.20
CA GLU A 172 -6.80 -17.40 -2.23
C GLU A 172 -6.19 -17.66 -0.84
N VAL A 173 -6.69 -16.97 0.21
CA VAL A 173 -6.24 -17.21 1.58
C VAL A 173 -6.67 -18.59 2.09
N GLU A 174 -7.92 -19.00 1.84
CA GLU A 174 -8.42 -20.32 2.22
C GLU A 174 -7.65 -21.44 1.48
N ALA A 175 -7.42 -21.27 0.18
CA ALA A 175 -6.65 -22.21 -0.62
C ALA A 175 -5.19 -22.34 -0.14
N PHE A 176 -4.59 -21.24 0.32
CA PHE A 176 -3.27 -21.27 0.95
C PHE A 176 -3.28 -22.14 2.21
N PHE A 177 -4.25 -21.95 3.12
CA PHE A 177 -4.33 -22.76 4.34
C PHE A 177 -4.65 -24.23 4.08
N ALA A 178 -5.49 -24.52 3.07
CA ALA A 178 -5.79 -25.87 2.67
C ALA A 178 -4.55 -26.63 2.13
N ALA A 179 -3.68 -25.91 1.42
CA ALA A 179 -2.42 -26.45 0.90
C ALA A 179 -1.32 -26.60 1.98
N HIS A 180 -1.46 -25.89 3.11
CA HIS A 180 -0.45 -25.87 4.18
C HIS A 180 -1.10 -26.15 5.55
N PRO A 181 -1.63 -27.37 5.81
CA PRO A 181 -2.35 -27.70 7.05
C PRO A 181 -1.46 -27.51 8.30
N ASP A 182 -0.18 -27.79 8.19
CA ASP A 182 0.79 -27.70 9.30
C ASP A 182 1.56 -26.36 9.32
N TYR A 183 0.97 -25.29 8.73
CA TYR A 183 1.63 -23.98 8.71
C TYR A 183 1.88 -23.44 10.12
N PRO A 184 3.05 -22.81 10.41
CA PRO A 184 3.41 -22.36 11.76
C PRO A 184 2.35 -21.48 12.37
N VAL A 185 1.84 -21.85 13.56
CA VAL A 185 0.68 -21.23 14.23
C VAL A 185 0.86 -19.72 14.42
N LEU A 186 2.05 -19.25 14.78
CA LEU A 186 2.32 -17.83 14.97
C LEU A 186 2.18 -17.02 13.66
N LEU A 187 2.61 -17.56 12.54
CA LEU A 187 2.44 -16.92 11.23
C LEU A 187 1.00 -17.04 10.74
N LYS A 188 0.34 -18.19 10.93
CA LYS A 188 -1.08 -18.36 10.65
C LYS A 188 -1.92 -17.30 11.37
N ASN A 189 -1.65 -17.05 12.64
CA ASN A 189 -2.35 -16.02 13.41
C ASN A 189 -2.11 -14.60 12.85
N LYS A 190 -0.88 -14.28 12.38
CA LYS A 190 -0.60 -12.99 11.74
C LYS A 190 -1.40 -12.83 10.44
N ILE A 191 -1.49 -13.89 9.61
CA ILE A 191 -2.29 -13.90 8.38
C ILE A 191 -3.77 -13.67 8.72
N LEU A 192 -4.34 -14.42 9.68
CA LEU A 192 -5.74 -14.30 10.08
C LEU A 192 -6.07 -12.91 10.64
N GLN A 193 -5.16 -12.30 11.42
CA GLN A 193 -5.33 -10.92 11.89
C GLN A 193 -5.37 -9.92 10.73
N ALA A 194 -4.45 -10.03 9.78
CA ALA A 194 -4.39 -9.14 8.61
C ALA A 194 -5.60 -9.34 7.68
N ALA A 195 -6.06 -10.58 7.52
CA ALA A 195 -7.20 -10.95 6.70
C ALA A 195 -8.56 -10.74 7.41
N TYR A 196 -8.59 -10.30 8.67
CA TYR A 196 -9.84 -10.14 9.42
C TYR A 196 -10.92 -9.33 8.68
N PRO A 197 -10.62 -8.17 8.06
CA PRO A 197 -11.62 -7.43 7.30
C PRO A 197 -12.13 -8.19 6.07
N LEU A 198 -11.26 -8.98 5.42
CA LEU A 198 -11.60 -9.86 4.31
C LEU A 198 -12.57 -10.96 4.74
N TYR A 199 -12.29 -11.62 5.88
CA TYR A 199 -13.17 -12.62 6.46
C TYR A 199 -14.53 -12.05 6.87
N ARG A 200 -14.56 -10.85 7.48
CA ARG A 200 -15.82 -10.18 7.81
C ARG A 200 -16.68 -9.91 6.57
N ALA A 201 -16.06 -9.51 5.47
CA ALA A 201 -16.80 -9.22 4.24
C ALA A 201 -17.41 -10.48 3.60
N ASN A 202 -16.86 -11.68 3.87
CA ASN A 202 -17.22 -12.91 3.15
C ASN A 202 -17.88 -14.00 4.02
N LYS A 203 -17.80 -13.95 5.35
CA LYS A 203 -18.45 -14.92 6.26
C LYS A 203 -19.89 -14.57 6.64
N GLN A 204 -20.40 -13.42 6.21
CA GLN A 204 -21.78 -12.97 6.54
C GLN A 204 -22.77 -13.24 5.40
N LYS A 205 -22.41 -14.12 4.46
CA LYS A 205 -23.33 -14.54 3.39
C LYS A 205 -23.78 -15.99 3.57
#